data_373d7e9c5d36a675e14d79a8dd34cd40
#
_entry.id   373d7e9c5d36a675e14d79a8dd34cd40
#
_cell.length_a   1.000
_cell.length_b   1.000
_cell.length_c   1.000
_cell.angle_alpha   90.00
_cell.angle_beta   90.00
_cell.angle_gamma   90.00
#
_symmetry.space_group_name_H-M   'P 1'
#
loop_
_entity.id
_entity.type
_entity.pdbx_description
1 polymer ?
#
loop_
_entity_poly.entity_id
_entity_poly.type
_entity_poly.pdbx_seq_one_letter_code
_entity_poly.pdbx_strand_id
1 'polypeptide(L)'
;MNPLELVAKTLYNFQEKELTIQLLNAFGKRAETFEQYNDIAKIFFEIKNFSNAITYGEKALKLASKSEEKYITSKNLINAYNQFNYPEKAITQIEKCKKLTPTDPELLFEETTTYAQLGQHEKSHKLLFNLSKRNDLPEEIEKKVHHNLSGYYFRRDDLHTALEHFLTETEKEAYKNIQIEHEKWDGIIVPNKTLIVDANCGAGDEIMHIRFMKHLKELGMRPIWATTRKQLAEVFNHNGFESVCVWDKPEYPKDAQWVYALALPYHLNLSVQDLGRESYIQPLPEKEKQYFYLQEDKKFKIGMFWNSDSGFEQAHFRSVGFEDYMKVLYNDKYSLYSLQMSDNPVPEKYQSNVTEFHSEDREFADTFSIINQMDLVITSCTSIAHIAASMGKETCVFVPIMEYYAWTSTTGKSWWYGDNVHLFKQKKPRNWDKPIQELKEFLNTL
;
A
#
# COMPACT_ATOMS: atom_id res chain seq x y z
N MET A 1 -21.56 12.24 -22.38
CA MET A 1 -21.36 10.85 -21.95
C MET A 1 -22.01 9.94 -22.98
N ASN A 2 -21.26 8.98 -23.52
CA ASN A 2 -21.75 7.97 -24.44
C ASN A 2 -22.79 7.07 -23.70
N PRO A 3 -23.92 6.65 -24.33
CA PRO A 3 -24.91 5.78 -23.68
C PRO A 3 -24.33 4.48 -23.10
N LEU A 4 -23.34 3.88 -23.75
CA LEU A 4 -22.64 2.70 -23.26
C LEU A 4 -21.86 3.02 -21.96
N GLU A 5 -21.18 4.15 -21.91
CA GLU A 5 -20.46 4.62 -20.74
C GLU A 5 -21.40 4.86 -19.55
N LEU A 6 -22.55 5.50 -19.80
CA LEU A 6 -23.54 5.75 -18.75
C LEU A 6 -24.06 4.43 -18.16
N VAL A 7 -24.43 3.47 -18.99
CA VAL A 7 -24.95 2.16 -18.53
C VAL A 7 -23.86 1.39 -17.77
N ALA A 8 -22.63 1.35 -18.30
CA ALA A 8 -21.54 0.62 -17.67
C ALA A 8 -21.17 1.22 -16.30
N LYS A 9 -21.07 2.54 -16.19
CA LYS A 9 -20.78 3.24 -14.92
C LYS A 9 -21.93 3.05 -13.91
N THR A 10 -23.17 3.09 -14.36
CA THR A 10 -24.32 2.85 -13.50
C THR A 10 -24.27 1.43 -12.90
N LEU A 11 -24.09 0.42 -13.72
CA LEU A 11 -23.97 -0.97 -13.26
C LEU A 11 -22.78 -1.14 -12.28
N TYR A 12 -21.65 -0.54 -12.60
CA TYR A 12 -20.46 -0.63 -11.75
C TYR A 12 -20.69 0.02 -10.36
N ASN A 13 -21.40 1.15 -10.32
CA ASN A 13 -21.75 1.85 -9.07
C ASN A 13 -22.75 1.07 -8.22
N PHE A 14 -23.59 0.23 -8.82
CA PHE A 14 -24.45 -0.73 -8.13
C PHE A 14 -23.73 -2.03 -7.75
N GLN A 15 -22.39 -2.06 -7.81
CA GLN A 15 -21.53 -3.21 -7.51
C GLN A 15 -21.70 -4.41 -8.45
N GLU A 16 -22.35 -4.26 -9.58
CA GLU A 16 -22.55 -5.28 -10.62
C GLU A 16 -21.32 -5.36 -11.54
N LYS A 17 -20.15 -5.60 -10.94
CA LYS A 17 -18.85 -5.56 -11.65
C LYS A 17 -18.78 -6.60 -12.77
N GLU A 18 -19.20 -7.82 -12.50
CA GLU A 18 -19.13 -8.91 -13.49
C GLU A 18 -20.05 -8.66 -14.67
N LEU A 19 -21.29 -8.22 -14.42
CA LEU A 19 -22.24 -7.86 -15.45
C LEU A 19 -21.74 -6.70 -16.32
N THR A 20 -21.10 -5.69 -15.69
CA THR A 20 -20.46 -4.59 -16.41
C THR A 20 -19.38 -5.09 -17.38
N ILE A 21 -18.51 -6.01 -16.92
CA ILE A 21 -17.44 -6.60 -17.74
C ILE A 21 -18.04 -7.42 -18.89
N GLN A 22 -19.08 -8.22 -18.63
CA GLN A 22 -19.75 -9.02 -19.66
C GLN A 22 -20.40 -8.13 -20.73
N LEU A 23 -21.10 -7.07 -20.33
CA LEU A 23 -21.71 -6.10 -21.22
C LEU A 23 -20.66 -5.45 -22.15
N LEU A 24 -19.58 -4.91 -21.57
CA LEU A 24 -18.53 -4.24 -22.35
C LEU A 24 -17.83 -5.22 -23.30
N ASN A 25 -17.58 -6.45 -22.87
CA ASN A 25 -17.01 -7.49 -23.74
C ASN A 25 -17.96 -7.89 -24.89
N ALA A 26 -19.28 -7.92 -24.64
CA ALA A 26 -20.26 -8.20 -25.68
C ALA A 26 -20.28 -7.09 -26.75
N PHE A 27 -20.19 -5.81 -26.35
CA PHE A 27 -20.01 -4.69 -27.27
C PHE A 27 -18.66 -4.79 -28.00
N GLY A 28 -17.59 -5.11 -27.31
CA GLY A 28 -16.25 -5.23 -27.88
C GLY A 28 -16.11 -6.35 -28.94
N LYS A 29 -16.94 -7.40 -28.85
CA LYS A 29 -17.02 -8.46 -29.90
C LYS A 29 -17.66 -7.95 -31.20
N ARG A 30 -18.45 -6.88 -31.14
CA ARG A 30 -19.16 -6.28 -32.27
C ARG A 30 -18.53 -4.99 -32.78
N ALA A 31 -17.52 -4.50 -32.07
CA ALA A 31 -16.81 -3.28 -32.43
C ALA A 31 -15.94 -3.50 -33.67
N GLU A 32 -15.96 -2.55 -34.61
CA GLU A 32 -15.25 -2.61 -35.88
C GLU A 32 -14.43 -1.34 -36.14
N THR A 33 -14.72 -0.23 -35.40
CA THR A 33 -14.06 1.07 -35.62
C THR A 33 -13.11 1.44 -34.51
N PHE A 34 -12.23 2.38 -34.84
CA PHE A 34 -11.30 2.98 -33.88
C PHE A 34 -12.02 3.56 -32.65
N GLU A 35 -13.08 4.38 -32.91
CA GLU A 35 -13.83 5.06 -31.86
C GLU A 35 -14.47 4.07 -30.89
N GLN A 36 -15.09 3.00 -31.41
CA GLN A 36 -15.75 1.98 -30.61
C GLN A 36 -14.76 1.28 -29.66
N TYR A 37 -13.62 0.84 -30.18
CA TYR A 37 -12.60 0.19 -29.35
C TYR A 37 -11.96 1.16 -28.33
N ASN A 38 -11.72 2.41 -28.73
CA ASN A 38 -11.15 3.43 -27.86
C ASN A 38 -12.09 3.79 -26.70
N ASP A 39 -13.40 3.92 -26.98
CA ASP A 39 -14.40 4.19 -25.94
C ASP A 39 -14.51 3.03 -24.95
N ILE A 40 -14.56 1.80 -25.44
CA ILE A 40 -14.57 0.59 -24.58
C ILE A 40 -13.32 0.53 -23.71
N ALA A 41 -12.13 0.82 -24.28
CA ALA A 41 -10.87 0.84 -23.53
C ALA A 41 -10.88 1.88 -22.40
N LYS A 42 -11.40 3.10 -22.69
CA LYS A 42 -11.55 4.15 -21.68
C LYS A 42 -12.47 3.75 -20.54
N ILE A 43 -13.63 3.16 -20.85
CA ILE A 43 -14.58 2.71 -19.83
C ILE A 43 -13.94 1.62 -18.96
N PHE A 44 -13.25 0.65 -19.55
CA PHE A 44 -12.54 -0.38 -18.79
C PHE A 44 -11.45 0.21 -17.90
N PHE A 45 -10.75 1.25 -18.37
CA PHE A 45 -9.75 1.95 -17.55
C PHE A 45 -10.39 2.65 -16.34
N GLU A 46 -11.51 3.35 -16.53
CA GLU A 46 -12.23 4.06 -15.46
C GLU A 46 -12.80 3.11 -14.40
N ILE A 47 -13.26 1.92 -14.80
CA ILE A 47 -13.69 0.87 -13.85
C ILE A 47 -12.51 0.02 -13.33
N LYS A 48 -11.26 0.46 -13.56
CA LYS A 48 -10.02 -0.17 -13.10
C LYS A 48 -9.80 -1.61 -13.61
N ASN A 49 -10.43 -1.97 -14.71
CA ASN A 49 -10.17 -3.25 -15.40
C ASN A 49 -9.07 -3.05 -16.45
N PHE A 50 -7.85 -2.88 -16.00
CA PHE A 50 -6.71 -2.52 -16.85
C PHE A 50 -6.35 -3.58 -17.88
N SER A 51 -6.58 -4.87 -17.61
CA SER A 51 -6.37 -5.95 -18.57
C SER A 51 -7.20 -5.78 -19.82
N ASN A 52 -8.51 -5.53 -19.66
CA ASN A 52 -9.41 -5.30 -20.78
C ASN A 52 -9.17 -3.91 -21.42
N ALA A 53 -8.84 -2.89 -20.63
CA ALA A 53 -8.44 -1.57 -21.16
C ALA A 53 -7.25 -1.69 -22.11
N ILE A 54 -6.25 -2.48 -21.76
CA ILE A 54 -5.10 -2.77 -22.63
C ILE A 54 -5.55 -3.51 -23.89
N THR A 55 -6.33 -4.57 -23.73
CA THR A 55 -6.80 -5.40 -24.86
C THR A 55 -7.53 -4.57 -25.91
N TYR A 56 -8.47 -3.74 -25.50
CA TYR A 56 -9.26 -2.92 -26.40
C TYR A 56 -8.48 -1.68 -26.91
N GLY A 57 -7.60 -1.09 -26.06
CA GLY A 57 -6.70 -0.01 -26.46
C GLY A 57 -5.70 -0.44 -27.55
N GLU A 58 -5.13 -1.65 -27.44
CA GLU A 58 -4.26 -2.22 -28.49
C GLU A 58 -5.00 -2.44 -29.80
N LYS A 59 -6.29 -2.83 -29.76
CA LYS A 59 -7.14 -2.93 -30.97
C LYS A 59 -7.42 -1.55 -31.57
N ALA A 60 -7.77 -0.58 -30.74
CA ALA A 60 -7.97 0.80 -31.20
C ALA A 60 -6.70 1.36 -31.85
N LEU A 61 -5.52 1.17 -31.24
CA LEU A 61 -4.26 1.67 -31.80
C LEU A 61 -3.93 1.07 -33.17
N LYS A 62 -4.32 -0.18 -33.44
CA LYS A 62 -4.14 -0.80 -34.77
C LYS A 62 -5.01 -0.15 -35.83
N LEU A 63 -6.18 0.36 -35.48
CA LEU A 63 -7.12 1.01 -36.40
C LEU A 63 -6.91 2.52 -36.51
N ALA A 64 -6.15 3.13 -35.60
CA ALA A 64 -5.86 4.54 -35.59
C ALA A 64 -5.15 4.97 -36.89
N SER A 65 -5.75 5.88 -37.63
CA SER A 65 -5.22 6.36 -38.92
C SER A 65 -4.50 7.69 -38.78
N LYS A 66 -5.04 8.59 -37.95
CA LYS A 66 -4.49 9.95 -37.73
C LYS A 66 -3.41 9.95 -36.64
N SER A 67 -2.45 10.86 -36.77
CA SER A 67 -1.36 11.00 -35.78
C SER A 67 -1.86 11.33 -34.40
N GLU A 68 -2.92 12.16 -34.29
CA GLU A 68 -3.57 12.51 -33.03
C GLU A 68 -4.23 11.30 -32.35
N GLU A 69 -4.98 10.49 -33.11
CA GLU A 69 -5.58 9.24 -32.62
C GLU A 69 -4.51 8.29 -32.06
N LYS A 70 -3.42 8.11 -32.81
CA LYS A 70 -2.27 7.29 -32.39
C LYS A 70 -1.64 7.80 -31.09
N TYR A 71 -1.48 9.13 -30.98
CA TYR A 71 -0.87 9.75 -29.80
C TYR A 71 -1.75 9.59 -28.57
N ILE A 72 -3.03 9.97 -28.64
CA ILE A 72 -3.98 9.88 -27.51
C ILE A 72 -4.12 8.43 -27.04
N THR A 73 -4.33 7.51 -28.00
CA THR A 73 -4.47 6.08 -27.65
C THR A 73 -3.20 5.51 -27.05
N SER A 74 -2.01 5.92 -27.54
CA SER A 74 -0.75 5.49 -26.93
C SER A 74 -0.56 6.02 -25.52
N LYS A 75 -0.96 7.26 -25.21
CA LYS A 75 -0.94 7.80 -23.84
C LYS A 75 -1.86 7.00 -22.92
N ASN A 76 -3.08 6.71 -23.35
CA ASN A 76 -4.01 5.90 -22.57
C ASN A 76 -3.46 4.49 -22.32
N LEU A 77 -2.81 3.89 -23.31
CA LEU A 77 -2.17 2.59 -23.19
C LEU A 77 -0.95 2.63 -22.25
N ILE A 78 -0.13 3.69 -22.29
CA ILE A 78 1.01 3.85 -21.37
C ILE A 78 0.50 3.84 -19.93
N ASN A 79 -0.53 4.62 -19.64
CA ASN A 79 -1.14 4.66 -18.31
C ASN A 79 -1.70 3.29 -17.91
N ALA A 80 -2.46 2.63 -18.80
CA ALA A 80 -2.99 1.29 -18.54
C ALA A 80 -1.90 0.24 -18.32
N TYR A 81 -0.79 0.29 -19.06
CA TYR A 81 0.37 -0.58 -18.86
C TYR A 81 1.04 -0.34 -17.50
N ASN A 82 1.24 0.92 -17.10
CA ASN A 82 1.78 1.26 -15.79
C ASN A 82 0.85 0.78 -14.67
N GLN A 83 -0.46 1.03 -14.79
CA GLN A 83 -1.43 0.55 -13.81
C GLN A 83 -1.49 -0.99 -13.72
N PHE A 84 -1.21 -1.70 -14.78
CA PHE A 84 -1.21 -3.17 -14.83
C PHE A 84 0.18 -3.79 -14.69
N ASN A 85 1.20 -3.00 -14.31
CA ASN A 85 2.57 -3.44 -14.10
C ASN A 85 3.24 -4.10 -15.34
N TYR A 86 3.05 -3.47 -16.52
CA TYR A 86 3.70 -3.84 -17.77
C TYR A 86 4.65 -2.73 -18.28
N PRO A 87 5.66 -2.34 -17.49
CA PRO A 87 6.52 -1.19 -17.82
C PRO A 87 7.34 -1.39 -19.12
N GLU A 88 7.61 -2.64 -19.52
CA GLU A 88 8.32 -2.94 -20.78
C GLU A 88 7.51 -2.54 -22.01
N LYS A 89 6.16 -2.68 -21.92
CA LYS A 89 5.24 -2.20 -22.96
C LYS A 89 5.08 -0.68 -22.90
N ALA A 90 5.00 -0.12 -21.69
CA ALA A 90 4.85 1.31 -21.47
C ALA A 90 6.05 2.07 -22.05
N ILE A 91 7.30 1.69 -21.74
CA ILE A 91 8.49 2.41 -22.23
C ILE A 91 8.56 2.39 -23.77
N THR A 92 8.17 1.29 -24.39
CA THR A 92 8.15 1.18 -25.87
C THR A 92 7.16 2.19 -26.50
N GLN A 93 6.01 2.43 -25.87
CA GLN A 93 5.05 3.44 -26.36
C GLN A 93 5.51 4.86 -26.03
N ILE A 94 6.10 5.09 -24.86
CA ILE A 94 6.68 6.38 -24.47
C ILE A 94 7.71 6.85 -25.50
N GLU A 95 8.63 5.99 -25.94
CA GLU A 95 9.64 6.31 -26.93
C GLU A 95 9.03 6.76 -28.27
N LYS A 96 7.89 6.18 -28.66
CA LYS A 96 7.15 6.61 -29.86
C LYS A 96 6.48 7.96 -29.66
N CYS A 97 5.80 8.17 -28.52
CA CYS A 97 5.09 9.42 -28.22
C CYS A 97 6.05 10.60 -28.07
N LYS A 98 7.23 10.41 -27.46
CA LYS A 98 8.26 11.47 -27.31
C LYS A 98 8.79 12.01 -28.63
N LYS A 99 8.72 11.25 -29.71
CA LYS A 99 9.08 11.76 -31.07
C LYS A 99 8.10 12.81 -31.56
N LEU A 100 6.87 12.80 -31.07
CA LEU A 100 5.81 13.74 -31.47
C LEU A 100 5.71 14.91 -30.49
N THR A 101 5.78 14.63 -29.18
CA THR A 101 5.60 15.60 -28.10
C THR A 101 6.60 15.37 -26.97
N PRO A 102 7.88 15.79 -27.15
CA PRO A 102 8.94 15.48 -26.20
C PRO A 102 8.80 16.18 -24.83
N THR A 103 7.96 17.20 -24.75
CA THR A 103 7.79 18.07 -23.54
C THR A 103 6.45 17.92 -22.85
N ASP A 104 5.56 17.02 -23.30
CA ASP A 104 4.26 16.79 -22.67
C ASP A 104 4.45 16.36 -21.19
N PRO A 105 3.93 17.15 -20.21
CA PRO A 105 4.13 16.86 -18.78
C PRO A 105 3.57 15.51 -18.34
N GLU A 106 2.39 15.13 -18.85
CA GLU A 106 1.77 13.84 -18.50
C GLU A 106 2.62 12.67 -19.01
N LEU A 107 3.08 12.76 -20.27
CA LEU A 107 3.95 11.72 -20.84
C LEU A 107 5.25 11.58 -20.08
N LEU A 108 5.87 12.69 -19.69
CA LEU A 108 7.11 12.70 -18.90
C LEU A 108 6.88 12.15 -17.49
N PHE A 109 5.73 12.44 -16.88
CA PHE A 109 5.37 11.85 -15.60
C PHE A 109 5.19 10.33 -15.70
N GLU A 110 4.45 9.84 -16.72
CA GLU A 110 4.31 8.40 -16.95
C GLU A 110 5.66 7.71 -17.22
N GLU A 111 6.61 8.40 -17.88
CA GLU A 111 7.99 7.91 -18.04
C GLU A 111 8.68 7.71 -16.69
N THR A 112 8.47 8.60 -15.71
CA THR A 112 9.04 8.45 -14.36
C THR A 112 8.51 7.20 -13.67
N THR A 113 7.19 6.99 -13.72
CA THR A 113 6.51 5.81 -13.18
C THR A 113 7.04 4.53 -13.84
N THR A 114 7.16 4.54 -15.16
CA THR A 114 7.67 3.40 -15.92
C THR A 114 9.12 3.05 -15.51
N TYR A 115 10.02 4.05 -15.37
CA TYR A 115 11.36 3.79 -14.90
C TYR A 115 11.41 3.27 -13.47
N ALA A 116 10.57 3.78 -12.58
CA ALA A 116 10.47 3.26 -11.21
C ALA A 116 10.05 1.78 -11.19
N GLN A 117 9.04 1.40 -11.99
CA GLN A 117 8.60 0.02 -12.13
C GLN A 117 9.66 -0.91 -12.77
N LEU A 118 10.54 -0.38 -13.60
CA LEU A 118 11.69 -1.11 -14.13
C LEU A 118 12.87 -1.19 -13.13
N GLY A 119 12.72 -0.66 -11.92
CA GLY A 119 13.78 -0.59 -10.91
C GLY A 119 14.87 0.44 -11.23
N GLN A 120 14.66 1.30 -12.25
CA GLN A 120 15.61 2.34 -12.66
C GLN A 120 15.34 3.64 -11.89
N HIS A 121 15.36 3.54 -10.54
CA HIS A 121 14.97 4.61 -9.64
C HIS A 121 15.74 5.92 -9.86
N GLU A 122 17.03 5.87 -10.16
CA GLU A 122 17.84 7.07 -10.42
C GLU A 122 17.39 7.83 -11.69
N LYS A 123 16.99 7.11 -12.74
CA LYS A 123 16.44 7.74 -13.93
C LYS A 123 15.07 8.36 -13.66
N SER A 124 14.20 7.63 -12.95
CA SER A 124 12.92 8.13 -12.51
C SER A 124 13.08 9.43 -11.72
N HIS A 125 13.96 9.42 -10.72
CA HIS A 125 14.21 10.59 -9.89
C HIS A 125 14.73 11.80 -10.68
N LYS A 126 15.71 11.60 -11.56
CA LYS A 126 16.24 12.71 -12.38
C LYS A 126 15.15 13.37 -13.20
N LEU A 127 14.20 12.60 -13.74
CA LEU A 127 13.05 13.14 -14.47
C LEU A 127 12.07 13.85 -13.53
N LEU A 128 11.73 13.26 -12.38
CA LEU A 128 10.86 13.88 -11.37
C LEU A 128 11.42 15.23 -10.90
N PHE A 129 12.74 15.28 -10.61
CA PHE A 129 13.40 16.51 -10.19
C PHE A 129 13.41 17.58 -11.29
N ASN A 130 13.52 17.18 -12.56
CA ASN A 130 13.39 18.12 -13.68
C ASN A 130 11.95 18.62 -13.84
N LEU A 131 10.97 17.73 -13.66
CA LEU A 131 9.55 18.11 -13.69
C LEU A 131 9.19 19.08 -12.57
N SER A 132 9.65 18.83 -11.34
CA SER A 132 9.32 19.71 -10.20
C SER A 132 9.82 21.15 -10.33
N LYS A 133 10.74 21.42 -11.26
CA LYS A 133 11.23 22.79 -11.57
C LYS A 133 10.43 23.52 -12.63
N ARG A 134 9.43 22.87 -13.23
CA ARG A 134 8.60 23.48 -14.27
C ARG A 134 7.45 24.28 -13.65
N ASN A 135 7.15 25.43 -14.22
CA ASN A 135 6.06 26.30 -13.79
C ASN A 135 4.78 26.11 -14.62
N ASP A 136 4.81 25.22 -15.60
CA ASP A 136 3.72 24.95 -16.55
C ASP A 136 3.08 23.56 -16.33
N LEU A 137 3.29 22.95 -15.17
CA LEU A 137 2.66 21.66 -14.86
C LEU A 137 1.17 21.87 -14.54
N PRO A 138 0.29 21.00 -15.07
CA PRO A 138 -1.05 20.87 -14.52
C PRO A 138 -0.99 20.53 -13.02
N GLU A 139 -1.87 21.13 -12.20
CA GLU A 139 -1.90 20.93 -10.74
C GLU A 139 -1.90 19.45 -10.35
N GLU A 140 -2.66 18.63 -11.06
CA GLU A 140 -2.74 17.18 -10.84
C GLU A 140 -1.40 16.46 -11.07
N ILE A 141 -0.60 16.92 -12.03
CA ILE A 141 0.74 16.35 -12.31
C ILE A 141 1.75 16.84 -11.28
N GLU A 142 1.70 18.11 -10.89
CA GLU A 142 2.55 18.68 -9.87
C GLU A 142 2.44 17.92 -8.56
N LYS A 143 1.20 17.63 -8.11
CA LYS A 143 0.90 16.80 -6.93
C LYS A 143 1.57 15.43 -7.02
N LYS A 144 1.36 14.73 -8.12
CA LYS A 144 1.95 13.40 -8.34
C LYS A 144 3.48 13.43 -8.37
N VAL A 145 4.08 14.48 -8.92
CA VAL A 145 5.54 14.67 -8.95
C VAL A 145 6.08 14.79 -7.51
N HIS A 146 5.48 15.63 -6.67
CA HIS A 146 5.88 15.77 -5.27
C HIS A 146 5.70 14.45 -4.50
N HIS A 147 4.55 13.80 -4.62
CA HIS A 147 4.32 12.51 -3.99
C HIS A 147 5.39 11.47 -4.36
N ASN A 148 5.74 11.37 -5.66
CA ASN A 148 6.75 10.40 -6.10
C ASN A 148 8.17 10.81 -5.71
N LEU A 149 8.48 12.11 -5.56
CA LEU A 149 9.76 12.59 -5.03
C LEU A 149 9.97 12.16 -3.57
N SER A 150 8.90 12.07 -2.77
CA SER A 150 9.02 11.57 -1.39
C SER A 150 9.68 10.20 -1.33
N GLY A 151 9.30 9.28 -2.22
CA GLY A 151 9.87 7.93 -2.30
C GLY A 151 11.38 7.92 -2.60
N TYR A 152 11.89 8.91 -3.32
CA TYR A 152 13.32 9.06 -3.55
C TYR A 152 14.08 9.42 -2.28
N TYR A 153 13.55 10.37 -1.49
CA TYR A 153 14.17 10.80 -0.24
C TYR A 153 14.06 9.73 0.85
N PHE A 154 12.93 9.02 0.93
CA PHE A 154 12.80 7.84 1.82
C PHE A 154 13.88 6.78 1.55
N ARG A 155 14.25 6.52 0.28
CA ARG A 155 15.34 5.59 -0.07
C ARG A 155 16.73 6.04 0.36
N ARG A 156 16.88 7.31 0.69
CA ARG A 156 18.15 7.92 1.14
C ARG A 156 18.21 8.22 2.62
N ASP A 157 17.24 7.67 3.37
CA ASP A 157 17.09 7.88 4.80
C ASP A 157 16.92 9.37 5.19
N ASP A 158 16.53 10.21 4.22
CA ASP A 158 16.18 11.61 4.42
C ASP A 158 14.68 11.74 4.73
N LEU A 159 14.36 11.37 5.98
CA LEU A 159 12.97 11.32 6.46
C LEU A 159 12.28 12.68 6.40
N HIS A 160 12.98 13.75 6.76
CA HIS A 160 12.41 15.10 6.83
C HIS A 160 11.99 15.60 5.45
N THR A 161 12.90 15.60 4.47
CA THR A 161 12.60 16.02 3.09
C THR A 161 11.57 15.09 2.43
N ALA A 162 11.64 13.79 2.72
CA ALA A 162 10.65 12.84 2.22
C ALA A 162 9.24 13.18 2.71
N LEU A 163 9.09 13.48 4.00
CA LEU A 163 7.80 13.84 4.60
C LEU A 163 7.32 15.21 4.14
N GLU A 164 8.20 16.19 3.94
CA GLU A 164 7.83 17.49 3.37
C GLU A 164 7.11 17.31 2.02
N HIS A 165 7.70 16.54 1.11
CA HIS A 165 7.09 16.22 -0.17
C HIS A 165 5.81 15.37 -0.06
N PHE A 166 5.80 14.38 0.84
CA PHE A 166 4.68 13.48 1.04
C PHE A 166 3.46 14.22 1.59
N LEU A 167 3.65 15.05 2.60
CA LEU A 167 2.58 15.76 3.31
C LEU A 167 1.98 16.90 2.49
N THR A 168 2.74 17.52 1.58
CA THR A 168 2.25 18.61 0.73
C THR A 168 0.93 18.24 0.04
N GLU A 169 0.75 16.98 -0.32
CA GLU A 169 -0.45 16.52 -1.01
C GLU A 169 -1.35 15.60 -0.16
N THR A 170 -0.75 14.66 0.57
CA THR A 170 -1.50 13.70 1.39
C THR A 170 -2.28 14.40 2.49
N GLU A 171 -1.70 15.40 3.10
CA GLU A 171 -2.33 16.19 4.14
C GLU A 171 -3.54 16.98 3.60
N LYS A 172 -3.41 17.60 2.42
CA LYS A 172 -4.53 18.33 1.79
C LYS A 172 -5.72 17.42 1.47
N GLU A 173 -5.49 16.19 1.05
CA GLU A 173 -6.56 15.22 0.79
C GLU A 173 -7.19 14.69 2.10
N ALA A 174 -6.38 14.42 3.12
CA ALA A 174 -6.86 14.00 4.44
C ALA A 174 -7.78 15.06 5.05
N TYR A 175 -7.40 16.33 4.99
CA TYR A 175 -8.17 17.44 5.56
C TYR A 175 -9.50 17.71 4.88
N LYS A 176 -9.68 17.38 3.62
CA LYS A 176 -10.99 17.51 2.95
C LYS A 176 -12.07 16.64 3.58
N ASN A 177 -11.67 15.56 4.23
CA ASN A 177 -12.59 14.57 4.81
C ASN A 177 -12.76 14.70 6.32
N ILE A 178 -11.99 15.56 7.00
CA ILE A 178 -12.00 15.71 8.45
C ILE A 178 -12.76 16.99 8.81
N GLN A 179 -13.91 16.82 9.46
CA GLN A 179 -14.65 17.91 10.11
C GLN A 179 -14.21 18.04 11.57
N ILE A 180 -12.92 18.40 11.79
CA ILE A 180 -12.47 18.70 13.13
C ILE A 180 -12.60 20.20 13.36
N GLU A 181 -13.42 20.58 14.34
CA GLU A 181 -13.68 21.99 14.75
C GLU A 181 -12.52 22.62 15.55
N HIS A 182 -11.37 21.93 15.61
CA HIS A 182 -10.22 22.35 16.41
C HIS A 182 -9.12 22.96 15.53
N GLU A 183 -8.28 23.79 16.14
CA GLU A 183 -7.13 24.40 15.48
C GLU A 183 -6.10 23.32 15.08
N LYS A 184 -5.53 23.45 13.88
CA LYS A 184 -4.42 22.60 13.46
C LYS A 184 -3.18 22.89 14.29
N TRP A 185 -2.52 21.83 14.77
CA TRP A 185 -1.23 21.95 15.45
C TRP A 185 -0.11 22.34 14.48
N ASP A 186 0.69 23.30 14.88
CA ASP A 186 1.80 23.85 14.09
C ASP A 186 3.17 23.25 14.44
N GLY A 187 3.22 22.24 15.31
CA GLY A 187 4.44 21.61 15.79
C GLY A 187 4.98 22.22 17.09
N ILE A 188 4.37 23.32 17.62
CA ILE A 188 4.81 23.93 18.87
C ILE A 188 4.32 23.09 20.05
N ILE A 189 5.27 22.66 20.89
CA ILE A 189 4.97 21.89 22.10
C ILE A 189 4.44 22.81 23.19
N VAL A 190 3.22 22.53 23.64
CA VAL A 190 2.57 23.22 24.76
C VAL A 190 2.25 22.20 25.86
N PRO A 191 2.93 22.26 27.02
CA PRO A 191 2.67 21.29 28.12
C PRO A 191 1.19 21.24 28.53
N ASN A 192 0.70 20.04 28.80
CA ASN A 192 -0.69 19.72 29.14
C ASN A 192 -1.74 20.04 28.06
N LYS A 193 -1.34 20.49 26.88
CA LYS A 193 -2.24 20.69 25.76
C LYS A 193 -2.73 19.35 25.21
N THR A 194 -4.03 19.24 24.98
CA THR A 194 -4.58 18.07 24.29
C THR A 194 -4.31 18.16 22.80
N LEU A 195 -3.74 17.09 22.24
CA LEU A 195 -3.49 16.95 20.81
C LEU A 195 -4.28 15.75 20.27
N ILE A 196 -5.24 16.00 19.42
CA ILE A 196 -6.01 14.97 18.71
C ILE A 196 -5.14 14.51 17.53
N VAL A 197 -4.70 13.26 17.56
CA VAL A 197 -3.96 12.65 16.44
C VAL A 197 -4.97 11.94 15.56
N ASP A 198 -5.30 12.57 14.43
CA ASP A 198 -6.23 11.99 13.48
C ASP A 198 -5.57 10.89 12.67
N ALA A 199 -6.10 9.67 12.81
CA ALA A 199 -5.59 8.46 12.20
C ALA A 199 -6.43 8.01 10.99
N ASN A 200 -6.93 8.94 10.19
CA ASN A 200 -7.63 8.63 8.95
C ASN A 200 -6.64 8.15 7.85
N CYS A 201 -6.01 7.01 8.08
CA CYS A 201 -5.02 6.38 7.21
C CYS A 201 -5.20 4.85 7.17
N GLY A 202 -4.27 4.12 6.54
CA GLY A 202 -4.29 2.66 6.52
C GLY A 202 -4.02 2.05 7.89
N ALA A 203 -4.59 0.86 8.19
CA ALA A 203 -4.35 0.18 9.46
C ALA A 203 -2.85 -0.06 9.73
N GLY A 204 -2.05 -0.36 8.69
CA GLY A 204 -0.60 -0.49 8.82
C GLY A 204 0.08 0.83 9.22
N ASP A 205 -0.40 1.94 8.67
CA ASP A 205 0.09 3.28 9.02
C ASP A 205 -0.23 3.64 10.46
N GLU A 206 -1.44 3.33 10.93
CA GLU A 206 -1.82 3.53 12.33
C GLU A 206 -0.88 2.77 13.27
N ILE A 207 -0.69 1.47 13.01
CA ILE A 207 0.18 0.62 13.81
C ILE A 207 1.62 1.16 13.82
N MET A 208 2.09 1.65 12.68
CA MET A 208 3.45 2.18 12.55
C MET A 208 3.63 3.51 13.31
N HIS A 209 2.62 4.40 13.28
CA HIS A 209 2.75 5.77 13.82
C HIS A 209 2.29 5.92 15.27
N ILE A 210 1.50 4.99 15.82
CA ILE A 210 1.02 5.06 17.22
C ILE A 210 2.17 5.22 18.22
N ARG A 211 3.38 4.72 17.91
CA ARG A 211 4.58 4.84 18.75
C ARG A 211 4.94 6.28 19.09
N PHE A 212 4.64 7.24 18.19
CA PHE A 212 4.97 8.64 18.40
C PHE A 212 4.13 9.32 19.49
N MET A 213 3.03 8.69 19.92
CA MET A 213 2.28 9.11 21.11
C MET A 213 3.16 9.15 22.36
N LYS A 214 4.14 8.24 22.45
CA LYS A 214 5.11 8.23 23.56
C LYS A 214 5.96 9.49 23.55
N HIS A 215 6.49 9.90 22.39
CA HIS A 215 7.27 11.13 22.26
C HIS A 215 6.48 12.37 22.67
N LEU A 216 5.22 12.46 22.23
CA LEU A 216 4.34 13.58 22.60
C LEU A 216 4.08 13.63 24.12
N LYS A 217 3.87 12.47 24.76
CA LYS A 217 3.72 12.38 26.24
C LYS A 217 5.02 12.79 26.96
N GLU A 218 6.17 12.36 26.49
CA GLU A 218 7.48 12.72 27.05
C GLU A 218 7.76 14.24 26.93
N LEU A 219 7.24 14.88 25.88
CA LEU A 219 7.28 16.33 25.71
C LEU A 219 6.20 17.06 26.54
N GLY A 220 5.41 16.34 27.32
CA GLY A 220 4.42 16.90 28.26
C GLY A 220 3.07 17.19 27.65
N MET A 221 2.78 16.81 26.43
CA MET A 221 1.46 16.93 25.81
C MET A 221 0.51 15.80 26.25
N ARG A 222 -0.78 15.96 25.96
CA ARG A 222 -1.83 14.94 26.16
C ARG A 222 -2.36 14.47 24.80
N PRO A 223 -1.67 13.54 24.12
CA PRO A 223 -2.11 13.07 22.82
C PRO A 223 -3.25 12.05 22.96
N ILE A 224 -4.28 12.18 22.11
CA ILE A 224 -5.40 11.24 21.96
C ILE A 224 -5.40 10.76 20.50
N TRP A 225 -5.26 9.46 20.32
CA TRP A 225 -5.34 8.83 18.99
C TRP A 225 -6.79 8.65 18.57
N ALA A 226 -7.20 9.28 17.48
CA ALA A 226 -8.56 9.24 16.96
C ALA A 226 -8.60 8.36 15.69
N THR A 227 -9.14 7.15 15.81
CA THR A 227 -9.21 6.16 14.72
C THR A 227 -10.66 5.83 14.34
N THR A 228 -10.87 5.39 13.11
CA THR A 228 -12.15 4.80 12.65
C THR A 228 -12.26 3.30 12.98
N ARG A 229 -11.20 2.68 13.52
CA ARG A 229 -11.09 1.22 13.78
C ARG A 229 -11.18 0.94 15.28
N LYS A 230 -12.38 0.60 15.76
CA LYS A 230 -12.64 0.33 17.18
C LYS A 230 -11.67 -0.69 17.76
N GLN A 231 -11.44 -1.78 17.08
CA GLN A 231 -10.54 -2.85 17.56
C GLN A 231 -9.07 -2.41 17.67
N LEU A 232 -8.60 -1.52 16.80
CA LEU A 232 -7.28 -0.92 16.97
C LEU A 232 -7.24 0.03 18.17
N ALA A 233 -8.28 0.81 18.40
CA ALA A 233 -8.36 1.65 19.61
C ALA A 233 -8.27 0.81 20.89
N GLU A 234 -8.93 -0.35 20.93
CA GLU A 234 -8.86 -1.29 22.07
C GLU A 234 -7.44 -1.83 22.27
N VAL A 235 -6.79 -2.30 21.20
CA VAL A 235 -5.39 -2.76 21.25
C VAL A 235 -4.46 -1.64 21.71
N PHE A 236 -4.60 -0.44 21.18
CA PHE A 236 -3.74 0.69 21.52
C PHE A 236 -3.93 1.14 22.97
N ASN A 237 -5.18 1.19 23.48
CA ASN A 237 -5.47 1.48 24.88
C ASN A 237 -4.83 0.45 25.82
N HIS A 238 -4.91 -0.84 25.47
CA HIS A 238 -4.25 -1.91 26.24
C HIS A 238 -2.74 -1.66 26.35
N ASN A 239 -2.12 -1.11 25.30
CA ASN A 239 -0.70 -0.79 25.25
C ASN A 239 -0.35 0.61 25.77
N GLY A 240 -1.26 1.30 26.45
CA GLY A 240 -1.01 2.58 27.11
C GLY A 240 -1.06 3.80 26.18
N PHE A 241 -1.56 3.63 24.95
CA PHE A 241 -1.82 4.71 24.01
C PHE A 241 -3.29 5.13 24.10
N GLU A 242 -3.57 6.28 24.69
CA GLU A 242 -4.93 6.79 24.80
C GLU A 242 -5.56 6.93 23.40
N SER A 243 -6.59 6.11 23.14
CA SER A 243 -7.18 5.98 21.81
C SER A 243 -8.70 5.93 21.88
N VAL A 244 -9.35 6.58 20.92
CA VAL A 244 -10.81 6.64 20.82
C VAL A 244 -11.27 6.27 19.41
N CYS A 245 -12.44 5.66 19.31
CA CYS A 245 -13.10 5.46 18.03
C CYS A 245 -13.94 6.67 17.68
N VAL A 246 -13.71 7.29 16.53
CA VAL A 246 -14.44 8.51 16.11
C VAL A 246 -15.93 8.28 15.90
N TRP A 247 -16.35 7.03 15.62
CA TRP A 247 -17.76 6.68 15.48
C TRP A 247 -18.53 6.70 16.81
N ASP A 248 -17.83 6.62 17.95
CA ASP A 248 -18.41 6.74 19.28
C ASP A 248 -18.62 8.22 19.68
N LYS A 249 -18.31 9.18 18.78
CA LYS A 249 -18.47 10.62 18.94
C LYS A 249 -17.83 11.14 20.23
N PRO A 250 -16.51 10.92 20.43
CA PRO A 250 -15.83 11.37 21.63
C PRO A 250 -15.86 12.90 21.75
N GLU A 251 -15.98 13.40 22.98
CA GLU A 251 -15.86 14.83 23.28
C GLU A 251 -14.38 15.18 23.54
N TYR A 252 -13.92 16.25 22.93
CA TYR A 252 -12.58 16.79 23.15
C TYR A 252 -12.61 18.14 23.86
N PRO A 253 -11.56 18.52 24.61
CA PRO A 253 -11.44 19.86 25.16
C PRO A 253 -11.56 20.92 24.07
N LYS A 254 -12.28 22.02 24.33
CA LYS A 254 -12.51 23.09 23.34
C LYS A 254 -11.20 23.71 22.80
N ASP A 255 -10.17 23.71 23.62
CA ASP A 255 -8.85 24.25 23.28
C ASP A 255 -7.90 23.18 22.72
N ALA A 256 -8.35 21.96 22.45
CA ALA A 256 -7.55 20.92 21.82
C ALA A 256 -7.06 21.39 20.45
N GLN A 257 -5.89 20.91 20.05
CA GLN A 257 -5.38 21.02 18.68
C GLN A 257 -5.42 19.66 18.01
N TRP A 258 -5.27 19.62 16.72
CA TRP A 258 -5.24 18.36 16.00
C TRP A 258 -4.09 18.30 14.98
N VAL A 259 -3.66 17.06 14.67
CA VAL A 259 -2.61 16.76 13.70
C VAL A 259 -2.95 15.47 12.96
N TYR A 260 -2.55 15.37 11.71
CA TYR A 260 -2.62 14.13 10.97
C TYR A 260 -1.52 13.15 11.43
N ALA A 261 -1.87 11.89 11.67
CA ALA A 261 -0.96 10.90 12.24
C ALA A 261 0.36 10.75 11.45
N LEU A 262 0.29 10.77 10.10
CA LEU A 262 1.47 10.65 9.24
C LEU A 262 2.37 11.88 9.28
N ALA A 263 1.87 13.02 9.78
CA ALA A 263 2.66 14.25 9.93
C ALA A 263 3.48 14.28 11.22
N LEU A 264 3.23 13.38 12.18
CA LEU A 264 3.94 13.39 13.47
C LEU A 264 5.46 13.35 13.34
N PRO A 265 6.08 12.45 12.54
CA PRO A 265 7.54 12.43 12.46
C PRO A 265 8.13 13.74 11.90
N TYR A 266 7.40 14.42 11.00
CA TYR A 266 7.80 15.72 10.45
C TYR A 266 7.75 16.81 11.50
N HIS A 267 6.61 16.99 12.17
CA HIS A 267 6.44 18.03 13.22
C HIS A 267 7.34 17.80 14.44
N LEU A 268 7.64 16.55 14.76
CA LEU A 268 8.58 16.18 15.82
C LEU A 268 10.05 16.25 15.36
N ASN A 269 10.31 16.63 14.10
CA ASN A 269 11.63 16.71 13.48
C ASN A 269 12.48 15.44 13.70
N LEU A 270 11.85 14.26 13.51
CA LEU A 270 12.50 12.98 13.72
C LEU A 270 13.35 12.60 12.50
N SER A 271 14.49 12.00 12.78
CA SER A 271 15.33 11.29 11.81
C SER A 271 15.12 9.78 11.91
N VAL A 272 15.69 9.02 10.98
CA VAL A 272 15.62 7.54 11.03
C VAL A 272 16.28 6.94 12.28
N GLN A 273 17.20 7.66 12.90
CA GLN A 273 17.87 7.26 14.14
C GLN A 273 16.98 7.41 15.37
N ASP A 274 15.98 8.29 15.32
CA ASP A 274 15.05 8.56 16.41
C ASP A 274 13.87 7.58 16.44
N LEU A 275 13.72 6.76 15.40
CA LEU A 275 12.69 5.74 15.33
C LEU A 275 13.06 4.57 16.25
N GLY A 276 12.33 4.43 17.35
CA GLY A 276 12.53 3.35 18.31
C GLY A 276 12.38 1.97 17.67
N ARG A 277 13.31 1.06 17.97
CA ARG A 277 13.37 -0.29 17.40
C ARG A 277 12.79 -1.36 18.32
N GLU A 278 12.33 -0.98 19.49
CA GLU A 278 11.72 -1.88 20.47
C GLU A 278 10.28 -2.24 20.05
N SER A 279 9.81 -3.39 20.51
CA SER A 279 8.39 -3.74 20.40
C SER A 279 7.55 -2.81 21.28
N TYR A 280 6.38 -2.42 20.80
CA TYR A 280 5.52 -1.46 21.50
C TYR A 280 4.04 -1.87 21.49
N ILE A 281 3.69 -3.00 20.88
CA ILE A 281 2.33 -3.56 20.88
C ILE A 281 2.36 -4.98 21.40
N GLN A 282 1.39 -5.30 22.26
CA GLN A 282 1.07 -6.64 22.72
C GLN A 282 -0.40 -6.94 22.40
N PRO A 283 -0.77 -8.21 22.19
CA PRO A 283 -2.16 -8.59 21.96
C PRO A 283 -3.04 -8.36 23.20
N LEU A 284 -4.35 -8.32 22.99
CA LEU A 284 -5.31 -8.30 24.08
C LEU A 284 -5.29 -9.65 24.82
N PRO A 285 -5.13 -9.69 26.17
CA PRO A 285 -4.99 -10.93 26.91
C PRO A 285 -6.18 -11.89 26.79
N GLU A 286 -7.40 -11.35 26.67
CA GLU A 286 -8.62 -12.15 26.50
C GLU A 286 -8.68 -12.81 25.12
N LYS A 287 -8.17 -12.14 24.08
CA LYS A 287 -8.05 -12.69 22.74
C LYS A 287 -6.91 -13.70 22.67
N GLU A 288 -5.78 -13.41 23.29
CA GLU A 288 -4.61 -14.29 23.28
C GLU A 288 -4.90 -15.67 23.88
N LYS A 289 -5.66 -15.73 24.98
CA LYS A 289 -6.06 -17.01 25.63
C LYS A 289 -6.79 -17.94 24.66
N GLN A 290 -7.53 -17.40 23.71
CA GLN A 290 -8.27 -18.22 22.73
C GLN A 290 -7.33 -18.99 21.80
N TYR A 291 -6.08 -18.53 21.64
CA TYR A 291 -5.09 -19.12 20.73
C TYR A 291 -3.95 -19.85 21.44
N PHE A 292 -4.00 -20.01 22.78
CA PHE A 292 -2.97 -20.76 23.53
C PHE A 292 -2.84 -22.23 23.13
N TYR A 293 -3.88 -22.83 22.55
CA TYR A 293 -3.80 -24.20 22.04
C TYR A 293 -2.74 -24.36 20.93
N LEU A 294 -2.36 -23.27 20.23
CA LEU A 294 -1.28 -23.29 19.23
C LEU A 294 0.11 -23.56 19.86
N GLN A 295 0.26 -23.41 21.18
CA GLN A 295 1.49 -23.73 21.90
C GLN A 295 1.70 -25.24 22.06
N GLU A 296 0.67 -26.05 21.83
CA GLU A 296 0.78 -27.51 21.83
C GLU A 296 1.57 -28.00 20.62
N ASP A 297 1.52 -27.27 19.50
CA ASP A 297 2.37 -27.52 18.34
C ASP A 297 3.82 -27.14 18.65
N LYS A 298 4.71 -28.15 18.59
CA LYS A 298 6.14 -28.02 18.92
C LYS A 298 7.04 -27.79 17.72
N LYS A 299 6.48 -27.83 16.50
CA LYS A 299 7.23 -27.48 15.30
C LYS A 299 7.43 -25.97 15.22
N PHE A 300 8.37 -25.56 14.40
CA PHE A 300 8.57 -24.14 14.08
C PHE A 300 7.37 -23.61 13.29
N LYS A 301 6.66 -22.64 13.89
CA LYS A 301 5.38 -22.11 13.39
C LYS A 301 5.59 -20.89 12.50
N ILE A 302 5.13 -20.98 11.25
CA ILE A 302 5.22 -19.91 10.29
C ILE A 302 3.82 -19.40 9.94
N GLY A 303 3.56 -18.14 10.25
CA GLY A 303 2.36 -17.43 9.80
C GLY A 303 2.59 -16.85 8.41
N MET A 304 1.66 -17.11 7.47
CA MET A 304 1.79 -16.69 6.08
C MET A 304 0.66 -15.74 5.65
N PHE A 305 1.05 -14.65 4.94
CA PHE A 305 0.10 -13.77 4.28
C PHE A 305 0.61 -13.44 2.86
N TRP A 306 -0.09 -13.89 1.83
CA TRP A 306 0.40 -13.85 0.44
C TRP A 306 -0.34 -12.89 -0.46
N ASN A 307 -1.59 -12.55 -0.15
CA ASN A 307 -2.43 -11.75 -1.04
C ASN A 307 -2.99 -10.53 -0.30
N SER A 308 -2.79 -9.34 -0.84
CA SER A 308 -3.39 -8.13 -0.30
C SER A 308 -4.85 -8.00 -0.73
N ASP A 309 -5.64 -7.22 0.02
CA ASP A 309 -7.03 -6.94 -0.28
C ASP A 309 -7.19 -6.43 -1.72
N SER A 310 -8.08 -7.07 -2.48
CA SER A 310 -8.39 -6.74 -3.87
C SER A 310 -9.04 -5.35 -4.04
N GLY A 311 -9.55 -4.76 -2.96
CA GLY A 311 -10.09 -3.40 -2.93
C GLY A 311 -9.02 -2.31 -3.03
N PHE A 312 -7.75 -2.64 -2.77
CA PHE A 312 -6.66 -1.68 -2.87
C PHE A 312 -6.09 -1.64 -4.30
N GLU A 313 -5.99 -0.45 -4.88
CA GLU A 313 -5.57 -0.26 -6.29
C GLU A 313 -4.24 -0.93 -6.65
N GLN A 314 -3.30 -0.99 -5.72
CA GLN A 314 -1.97 -1.55 -5.92
C GLN A 314 -1.82 -2.99 -5.39
N ALA A 315 -2.91 -3.68 -5.10
CA ALA A 315 -2.88 -5.03 -4.56
C ALA A 315 -2.04 -6.00 -5.41
N HIS A 316 -2.22 -5.96 -6.72
CA HIS A 316 -1.51 -6.82 -7.66
C HIS A 316 0.01 -6.58 -7.76
N PHE A 317 0.51 -5.40 -7.35
CA PHE A 317 1.95 -5.16 -7.26
C PHE A 317 2.59 -5.86 -6.07
N ARG A 318 1.82 -6.04 -4.98
CA ARG A 318 2.29 -6.50 -3.68
C ARG A 318 2.04 -7.98 -3.41
N SER A 319 1.09 -8.58 -4.13
CA SER A 319 0.74 -9.97 -3.93
C SER A 319 1.85 -10.90 -4.40
N VAL A 320 2.20 -11.84 -3.54
CA VAL A 320 3.10 -12.95 -3.85
C VAL A 320 2.22 -14.17 -4.06
N GLY A 321 2.46 -14.96 -5.08
CA GLY A 321 1.67 -16.16 -5.31
C GLY A 321 1.81 -17.15 -4.15
N PHE A 322 0.69 -17.73 -3.68
CA PHE A 322 0.72 -18.78 -2.66
C PHE A 322 1.71 -19.91 -3.04
N GLU A 323 1.69 -20.34 -4.30
CA GLU A 323 2.58 -21.35 -4.83
C GLU A 323 4.06 -20.95 -4.74
N ASP A 324 4.37 -19.67 -4.82
CA ASP A 324 5.75 -19.20 -4.68
C ASP A 324 6.27 -19.41 -3.26
N TYR A 325 5.47 -19.18 -2.24
CA TYR A 325 5.81 -19.52 -0.86
C TYR A 325 5.97 -21.02 -0.68
N MET A 326 5.07 -21.83 -1.23
CA MET A 326 5.10 -23.28 -1.08
C MET A 326 6.33 -23.93 -1.73
N LYS A 327 6.99 -23.31 -2.71
CA LYS A 327 8.27 -23.78 -3.26
C LYS A 327 9.35 -23.97 -2.20
N VAL A 328 9.29 -23.21 -1.10
CA VAL A 328 10.30 -23.23 -0.02
C VAL A 328 9.76 -23.71 1.32
N LEU A 329 8.47 -23.55 1.58
CA LEU A 329 7.85 -23.85 2.88
C LEU A 329 7.25 -25.25 2.93
N TYR A 330 6.97 -25.89 1.78
CA TYR A 330 6.36 -27.22 1.73
C TYR A 330 7.36 -28.31 2.14
N ASN A 331 7.46 -28.52 3.46
CA ASN A 331 8.29 -29.58 4.07
C ASN A 331 7.81 -29.85 5.50
N ASP A 332 8.29 -30.95 6.10
CA ASP A 332 7.85 -31.41 7.42
C ASP A 332 8.47 -30.67 8.63
N LYS A 333 9.38 -29.72 8.38
CA LYS A 333 10.06 -28.97 9.45
C LYS A 333 9.15 -27.91 10.09
N TYR A 334 8.20 -27.38 9.31
CA TYR A 334 7.37 -26.24 9.70
C TYR A 334 5.92 -26.64 9.88
N SER A 335 5.24 -25.96 10.79
CA SER A 335 3.79 -25.86 10.82
C SER A 335 3.38 -24.54 10.21
N LEU A 336 2.54 -24.60 9.18
CA LEU A 336 2.14 -23.45 8.39
C LEU A 336 0.74 -22.99 8.77
N TYR A 337 0.60 -21.67 8.98
CA TYR A 337 -0.64 -21.03 9.42
C TYR A 337 -1.01 -19.91 8.47
N SER A 338 -2.26 -19.89 8.00
CA SER A 338 -2.80 -18.82 7.16
C SER A 338 -3.19 -17.63 8.02
N LEU A 339 -2.58 -16.48 7.77
CA LEU A 339 -2.99 -15.20 8.37
C LEU A 339 -4.02 -14.44 7.51
N GLN A 340 -4.41 -15.01 6.35
CA GLN A 340 -5.42 -14.40 5.48
C GLN A 340 -6.75 -14.24 6.23
N MET A 341 -7.37 -13.08 6.06
CA MET A 341 -8.70 -12.76 6.57
C MET A 341 -9.76 -12.64 5.46
N SER A 342 -9.35 -12.79 4.21
CA SER A 342 -10.18 -12.59 3.01
C SER A 342 -10.59 -13.91 2.37
N ASP A 343 -11.44 -13.80 1.34
CA ASP A 343 -11.92 -14.91 0.50
C ASP A 343 -10.83 -15.55 -0.39
N ASN A 344 -9.57 -15.50 0.05
CA ASN A 344 -8.45 -16.17 -0.61
C ASN A 344 -8.04 -17.41 0.20
N PRO A 345 -8.79 -18.52 0.09
CA PRO A 345 -8.52 -19.72 0.84
C PRO A 345 -7.22 -20.39 0.38
N VAL A 346 -6.68 -21.21 1.25
CA VAL A 346 -5.58 -22.11 0.87
C VAL A 346 -6.02 -23.01 -0.27
N PRO A 347 -5.26 -23.14 -1.36
CA PRO A 347 -5.59 -24.03 -2.46
C PRO A 347 -5.79 -25.48 -1.98
N GLU A 348 -6.81 -26.17 -2.51
CA GLU A 348 -7.29 -27.48 -2.06
C GLU A 348 -6.15 -28.50 -1.82
N LYS A 349 -5.17 -28.54 -2.72
CA LYS A 349 -4.01 -29.47 -2.62
C LYS A 349 -3.11 -29.24 -1.41
N TYR A 350 -3.23 -28.08 -0.73
CA TYR A 350 -2.40 -27.74 0.45
C TYR A 350 -3.20 -27.60 1.74
N GLN A 351 -4.52 -27.77 1.73
CA GLN A 351 -5.37 -27.62 2.91
C GLN A 351 -5.00 -28.57 4.07
N SER A 352 -4.43 -29.74 3.77
CA SER A 352 -3.91 -30.63 4.80
C SER A 352 -2.58 -30.18 5.43
N ASN A 353 -1.91 -29.19 4.84
CA ASN A 353 -0.56 -28.73 5.24
C ASN A 353 -0.56 -27.35 5.87
N VAL A 354 -1.63 -26.59 5.72
CA VAL A 354 -1.74 -25.22 6.22
C VAL A 354 -3.00 -25.10 7.06
N THR A 355 -2.82 -24.69 8.32
CA THR A 355 -3.95 -24.42 9.21
C THR A 355 -4.56 -23.07 8.88
N GLU A 356 -5.85 -23.05 8.60
CA GLU A 356 -6.65 -21.82 8.41
C GLU A 356 -7.49 -21.56 9.66
N PHE A 357 -7.68 -20.28 9.97
CA PHE A 357 -8.53 -19.85 11.08
C PHE A 357 -9.90 -19.46 10.52
N HIS A 358 -10.79 -20.43 10.43
CA HIS A 358 -12.17 -20.23 9.97
C HIS A 358 -13.06 -19.99 11.20
N SER A 359 -13.37 -18.73 11.45
CA SER A 359 -14.40 -18.35 12.39
C SER A 359 -15.12 -17.14 11.82
N GLU A 360 -16.44 -17.18 11.78
CA GLU A 360 -17.28 -16.01 11.46
C GLU A 360 -17.07 -14.88 12.48
N ASP A 361 -16.61 -15.23 13.70
CA ASP A 361 -16.34 -14.31 14.79
C ASP A 361 -14.89 -13.81 14.84
N ARG A 362 -14.02 -14.21 13.88
CA ARG A 362 -12.63 -13.75 13.84
C ARG A 362 -12.55 -12.27 13.51
N GLU A 363 -12.06 -11.51 14.45
CA GLU A 363 -11.87 -10.07 14.34
C GLU A 363 -10.43 -9.69 13.99
N PHE A 364 -10.22 -8.43 13.60
CA PHE A 364 -8.89 -7.93 13.29
C PHE A 364 -7.93 -8.00 14.51
N ALA A 365 -8.45 -7.78 15.72
CA ALA A 365 -7.67 -7.90 16.96
C ALA A 365 -7.16 -9.34 17.24
N ASP A 366 -7.86 -10.37 16.76
CA ASP A 366 -7.41 -11.76 16.87
C ASP A 366 -6.11 -12.02 16.11
N THR A 367 -5.86 -11.26 15.06
CA THR A 367 -4.62 -11.37 14.26
C THR A 367 -3.37 -11.10 15.09
N PHE A 368 -3.41 -10.17 16.04
CA PHE A 368 -2.30 -9.92 16.96
C PHE A 368 -2.02 -11.17 17.84
N SER A 369 -3.08 -11.81 18.34
CA SER A 369 -2.99 -12.98 19.18
C SER A 369 -2.44 -14.20 18.43
N ILE A 370 -2.90 -14.42 17.20
CA ILE A 370 -2.41 -15.48 16.33
C ILE A 370 -0.93 -15.26 16.01
N ILE A 371 -0.57 -14.05 15.59
CA ILE A 371 0.83 -13.69 15.28
C ILE A 371 1.71 -13.87 16.50
N ASN A 372 1.21 -13.60 17.70
CA ASN A 372 1.99 -13.81 18.91
C ASN A 372 2.39 -15.27 19.16
N GLN A 373 1.63 -16.23 18.64
CA GLN A 373 1.95 -17.65 18.72
C GLN A 373 2.90 -18.14 17.61
N MET A 374 3.23 -17.31 16.62
CA MET A 374 4.13 -17.67 15.51
C MET A 374 5.60 -17.44 15.90
N ASP A 375 6.49 -18.28 15.38
CA ASP A 375 7.93 -18.12 15.48
C ASP A 375 8.46 -17.19 14.37
N LEU A 376 7.83 -17.22 13.20
CA LEU A 376 8.15 -16.40 12.05
C LEU A 376 6.87 -15.96 11.33
N VAL A 377 6.85 -14.72 10.83
CA VAL A 377 5.79 -14.24 9.93
C VAL A 377 6.38 -13.96 8.55
N ILE A 378 5.80 -14.54 7.52
CA ILE A 378 6.15 -14.29 6.11
C ILE A 378 4.95 -13.60 5.45
N THR A 379 5.15 -12.39 4.97
CA THR A 379 4.04 -11.57 4.49
C THR A 379 4.43 -10.69 3.30
N SER A 380 3.45 -10.41 2.46
CA SER A 380 3.55 -9.27 1.54
C SER A 380 3.48 -7.94 2.31
N CYS A 381 3.80 -6.83 1.64
CA CYS A 381 3.78 -5.46 2.20
C CYS A 381 2.34 -5.03 2.56
N THR A 382 1.85 -5.41 3.76
CA THR A 382 0.49 -5.16 4.27
C THR A 382 0.49 -4.82 5.76
N SER A 383 -0.68 -4.56 6.35
CA SER A 383 -0.83 -4.34 7.80
C SER A 383 -0.29 -5.50 8.65
N ILE A 384 -0.30 -6.73 8.14
CA ILE A 384 0.25 -7.90 8.83
C ILE A 384 1.75 -7.73 9.12
N ALA A 385 2.50 -7.16 8.16
CA ALA A 385 3.92 -6.85 8.37
C ALA A 385 4.11 -5.87 9.53
N HIS A 386 3.26 -4.83 9.61
CA HIS A 386 3.32 -3.84 10.66
C HIS A 386 2.90 -4.41 12.03
N ILE A 387 1.89 -5.28 12.07
CA ILE A 387 1.50 -6.00 13.30
C ILE A 387 2.67 -6.82 13.82
N ALA A 388 3.19 -7.73 13.00
CA ALA A 388 4.27 -8.62 13.42
C ALA A 388 5.52 -7.84 13.87
N ALA A 389 5.93 -6.85 13.09
CA ALA A 389 7.09 -6.02 13.38
C ALA A 389 6.94 -5.20 14.67
N SER A 390 5.76 -4.60 14.91
CA SER A 390 5.47 -3.82 16.13
C SER A 390 5.45 -4.65 17.41
N MET A 391 5.17 -5.95 17.26
CA MET A 391 5.21 -6.93 18.36
C MET A 391 6.62 -7.54 18.57
N GLY A 392 7.61 -7.16 17.75
CA GLY A 392 8.97 -7.71 17.83
C GLY A 392 9.11 -9.13 17.28
N LYS A 393 8.15 -9.61 16.49
CA LYS A 393 8.20 -10.92 15.85
C LYS A 393 9.18 -10.94 14.69
N GLU A 394 9.88 -12.07 14.54
CA GLU A 394 10.70 -12.31 13.34
C GLU A 394 9.82 -12.25 12.10
N THR A 395 10.12 -11.33 11.17
CA THR A 395 9.21 -10.99 10.09
C THR A 395 9.94 -10.86 8.75
N CYS A 396 9.53 -11.65 7.78
CA CYS A 396 9.98 -11.57 6.38
C CYS A 396 8.95 -10.82 5.56
N VAL A 397 9.32 -9.64 5.05
CA VAL A 397 8.43 -8.78 4.25
C VAL A 397 8.84 -8.84 2.78
N PHE A 398 7.92 -9.30 1.93
CA PHE A 398 8.09 -9.26 0.48
C PHE A 398 7.71 -7.87 -0.04
N VAL A 399 8.72 -7.16 -0.55
CA VAL A 399 8.60 -5.76 -0.96
C VAL A 399 8.56 -5.67 -2.47
N PRO A 400 7.50 -5.12 -3.08
CA PRO A 400 7.42 -4.94 -4.52
C PRO A 400 8.46 -3.93 -5.01
N ILE A 401 8.70 -3.91 -6.33
CA ILE A 401 9.64 -2.96 -6.95
C ILE A 401 9.19 -1.50 -6.77
N MET A 402 7.88 -1.29 -6.72
CA MET A 402 7.26 -0.03 -6.28
C MET A 402 7.11 -0.07 -4.76
N GLU A 403 8.20 0.25 -4.08
CA GLU A 403 8.29 0.14 -2.63
C GLU A 403 7.35 1.13 -1.92
N TYR A 404 6.65 0.63 -0.91
CA TYR A 404 5.99 1.49 0.06
C TYR A 404 7.04 2.14 0.98
N TYR A 405 6.85 3.38 1.39
CA TYR A 405 7.86 4.18 2.09
C TYR A 405 8.44 3.52 3.35
N ALA A 406 7.64 2.71 4.06
CA ALA A 406 8.10 1.98 5.24
C ALA A 406 9.17 0.91 4.94
N TRP A 407 9.34 0.51 3.68
CA TRP A 407 10.20 -0.61 3.27
C TRP A 407 11.30 -0.18 2.27
N THR A 408 11.62 1.11 2.20
CA THR A 408 12.55 1.67 1.21
C THR A 408 14.03 1.48 1.52
N SER A 409 14.38 0.99 2.71
CA SER A 409 15.78 0.75 3.13
C SER A 409 16.60 0.01 2.05
N THR A 410 17.83 0.42 1.84
CA THR A 410 18.78 -0.21 0.90
C THR A 410 19.57 -1.35 1.52
N THR A 411 19.48 -1.55 2.84
CA THR A 411 20.28 -2.52 3.60
C THR A 411 19.63 -3.91 3.72
N GLY A 412 18.42 -4.10 3.19
CA GLY A 412 17.64 -5.33 3.38
C GLY A 412 16.96 -5.44 4.76
N LYS A 413 17.14 -4.43 5.64
CA LYS A 413 16.49 -4.33 6.95
C LYS A 413 15.62 -3.06 6.99
N SER A 414 14.54 -3.11 7.76
CA SER A 414 13.70 -1.92 7.96
C SER A 414 14.38 -0.95 8.93
N TRP A 415 14.36 0.32 8.59
CA TRP A 415 14.76 1.37 9.53
C TRP A 415 13.60 1.85 10.43
N TRP A 416 12.35 1.48 10.11
CA TRP A 416 11.18 1.70 10.97
C TRP A 416 11.08 0.72 12.14
N TYR A 417 11.70 -0.46 12.02
CA TYR A 417 11.61 -1.54 13.00
C TYR A 417 13.01 -2.05 13.38
N GLY A 418 13.08 -3.01 14.30
CA GLY A 418 14.31 -3.62 14.72
C GLY A 418 14.93 -4.61 13.72
N ASP A 419 15.95 -5.32 14.18
CA ASP A 419 16.65 -6.32 13.37
C ASP A 419 15.80 -7.57 13.07
N ASN A 420 14.64 -7.69 13.71
CA ASN A 420 13.65 -8.74 13.51
C ASN A 420 12.87 -8.62 12.18
N VAL A 421 13.14 -7.59 11.37
CA VAL A 421 12.44 -7.38 10.09
C VAL A 421 13.40 -7.48 8.92
N HIS A 422 13.15 -8.44 8.03
CA HIS A 422 13.94 -8.75 6.85
C HIS A 422 13.16 -8.42 5.58
N LEU A 423 13.78 -7.66 4.67
CA LEU A 423 13.15 -7.19 3.45
C LEU A 423 13.61 -7.99 2.22
N PHE A 424 12.67 -8.71 1.61
CA PHE A 424 12.89 -9.50 0.40
C PHE A 424 12.35 -8.72 -0.81
N LYS A 425 13.23 -7.98 -1.50
CA LYS A 425 12.85 -6.99 -2.49
C LYS A 425 12.79 -7.55 -3.90
N GLN A 426 11.66 -7.32 -4.57
CA GLN A 426 11.47 -7.65 -5.97
C GLN A 426 12.51 -6.94 -6.86
N LYS A 427 13.10 -7.68 -7.81
CA LYS A 427 14.13 -7.15 -8.72
C LYS A 427 13.65 -6.97 -10.16
N LYS A 428 12.54 -7.62 -10.51
CA LYS A 428 11.91 -7.51 -11.83
C LYS A 428 10.40 -7.45 -11.65
N PRO A 429 9.69 -6.65 -12.45
CA PRO A 429 8.23 -6.60 -12.39
C PRO A 429 7.61 -8.01 -12.47
N ARG A 430 6.60 -8.28 -11.68
CA ARG A 430 5.85 -9.56 -11.67
C ARG A 430 6.68 -10.82 -11.44
N ASN A 431 7.92 -10.71 -10.96
CA ASN A 431 8.79 -11.86 -10.71
C ASN A 431 9.29 -11.86 -9.26
N TRP A 432 8.99 -12.90 -8.53
CA TRP A 432 9.38 -13.12 -7.14
C TRP A 432 10.47 -14.20 -6.96
N ASP A 433 11.03 -14.76 -8.04
CA ASP A 433 11.96 -15.89 -7.96
C ASP A 433 13.19 -15.57 -7.09
N LYS A 434 13.78 -14.37 -7.26
CA LYS A 434 14.94 -13.96 -6.46
C LYS A 434 14.59 -13.75 -4.99
N PRO A 435 13.55 -12.99 -4.59
CA PRO A 435 13.09 -12.92 -3.22
C PRO A 435 12.77 -14.27 -2.58
N ILE A 436 12.15 -15.19 -3.32
CA ILE A 436 11.88 -16.55 -2.85
C ILE A 436 13.16 -17.34 -2.61
N GLN A 437 14.16 -17.20 -3.48
CA GLN A 437 15.46 -17.83 -3.27
C GLN A 437 16.19 -17.24 -2.03
N GLU A 438 16.15 -15.92 -1.85
CA GLU A 438 16.69 -15.23 -0.68
C GLU A 438 15.98 -15.69 0.61
N LEU A 439 14.64 -15.88 0.58
CA LEU A 439 13.89 -16.47 1.70
C LEU A 439 14.38 -17.89 2.03
N LYS A 440 14.61 -18.74 1.01
CA LYS A 440 15.12 -20.09 1.22
C LYS A 440 16.49 -20.09 1.92
N GLU A 441 17.37 -19.18 1.51
CA GLU A 441 18.69 -19.00 2.11
C GLU A 441 18.56 -18.55 3.57
N PHE A 442 17.69 -17.60 3.87
CA PHE A 442 17.39 -17.13 5.20
C PHE A 442 16.85 -18.26 6.11
N LEU A 443 15.87 -19.03 5.65
CA LEU A 443 15.31 -20.15 6.41
C LEU A 443 16.34 -21.24 6.75
N ASN A 444 17.39 -21.37 5.98
CA ASN A 444 18.48 -22.29 6.29
C ASN A 444 19.41 -21.78 7.40
N THR A 445 19.29 -20.53 7.81
CA THR A 445 20.07 -19.93 8.92
C THR A 445 19.34 -20.01 10.26
N LEU A 446 18.03 -20.31 10.25
CA LEU A 446 17.21 -20.54 11.44
C LEU A 446 17.32 -21.99 11.92
#